data_6aea50684d63da1aa50133fa6c837771
#
_entry.id   6aea50684d63da1aa50133fa6c837771
#
_cell.length_a   1.000
_cell.length_b   1.000
_cell.length_c   1.000
_cell.angle_alpha   90.00
_cell.angle_beta   90.00
_cell.angle_gamma   90.00
#
_symmetry.space_group_name_H-M   'P 1'
#
loop_
_entity.id
_entity.type
_entity.pdbx_description
1 polymer ?
#
loop_
_entity_poly.entity_id
_entity_poly.type
_entity_poly.pdbx_seq_one_letter_code
_entity_poly.pdbx_strand_id
1 'polypeptide(L)'
;MFGNNIKEDTLIVENIVVDSTAPVVSTITQYDTIKKYNNKLPSGETRVLVQGSDGIKYVDSTGIEKELRPVVNEIIEIGTGPKSSYVGNTTGYGADCIGCSGVVACKTREGNYHHLVNDGPYYNDSQYGSVRILASDHRVFPCGTIIVVDNGREEAFLGIVLDTGIDMRKNWELYGLIHLDVAFVTEKDPKVYSMTASHQSAKFEVKRWGW
;
A
#
# COMPACT_ATOMS: atom_id res chain seq x y z
N MET A 1 54.24 -24.03 45.17
CA MET A 1 53.06 -24.82 45.60
C MET A 1 51.96 -23.82 45.89
N PHE A 2 51.04 -23.66 44.99
CA PHE A 2 49.85 -22.82 45.15
C PHE A 2 48.64 -23.76 45.24
N GLY A 3 48.03 -23.80 46.44
CA GLY A 3 46.82 -24.55 46.70
C GLY A 3 45.60 -23.78 46.20
N ASN A 4 44.84 -24.33 45.25
CA ASN A 4 43.55 -23.86 44.87
C ASN A 4 42.51 -24.39 45.85
N ASN A 5 41.95 -23.46 46.67
CA ASN A 5 40.73 -23.72 47.40
C ASN A 5 39.53 -23.52 46.47
N ILE A 6 38.92 -24.59 46.05
CA ILE A 6 37.60 -24.58 45.41
C ILE A 6 36.56 -24.53 46.53
N LYS A 7 35.87 -23.42 46.69
CA LYS A 7 34.69 -23.36 47.53
C LYS A 7 33.54 -24.05 46.78
N GLU A 8 33.01 -25.10 47.34
CA GLU A 8 31.75 -25.69 46.92
C GLU A 8 30.62 -24.68 47.32
N ASP A 9 30.03 -24.07 46.31
CA ASP A 9 28.77 -23.33 46.47
C ASP A 9 27.63 -24.34 46.64
N THR A 10 27.17 -24.46 47.87
CA THR A 10 25.98 -25.25 48.20
C THR A 10 24.76 -24.54 47.61
N LEU A 11 24.22 -25.04 46.52
CA LEU A 11 22.94 -24.64 45.97
C LEU A 11 21.85 -24.95 47.00
N ILE A 12 21.36 -23.94 47.68
CA ILE A 12 20.16 -24.03 48.50
C ILE A 12 18.97 -24.10 47.51
N VAL A 13 18.47 -25.31 47.27
CA VAL A 13 17.20 -25.49 46.60
C VAL A 13 16.12 -25.08 47.58
N GLU A 14 15.63 -23.84 47.46
CA GLU A 14 14.41 -23.45 48.15
C GLU A 14 13.30 -24.40 47.74
N ASN A 15 12.66 -25.05 48.70
CA ASN A 15 11.48 -25.85 48.46
C ASN A 15 10.37 -24.94 47.95
N ILE A 16 10.17 -24.90 46.64
CA ILE A 16 9.01 -24.28 46.04
C ILE A 16 7.80 -25.13 46.48
N VAL A 17 7.08 -24.63 47.46
CA VAL A 17 5.78 -25.19 47.82
C VAL A 17 4.83 -24.88 46.66
N VAL A 18 4.62 -25.88 45.80
CA VAL A 18 3.61 -25.79 44.73
C VAL A 18 2.26 -25.76 45.45
N ASP A 19 1.57 -24.62 45.41
CA ASP A 19 0.22 -24.51 45.92
C ASP A 19 -0.68 -25.52 45.14
N SER A 20 -1.07 -26.58 45.83
CA SER A 20 -1.89 -27.66 45.27
C SER A 20 -3.32 -27.20 44.87
N THR A 21 -3.64 -25.93 45.14
CA THR A 21 -4.94 -25.32 44.79
C THR A 21 -4.86 -24.51 43.48
N ALA A 22 -3.67 -24.37 42.89
CA ALA A 22 -3.53 -23.67 41.62
C ALA A 22 -4.30 -24.38 40.49
N PRO A 23 -5.07 -23.66 39.68
CA PRO A 23 -5.81 -24.25 38.57
C PRO A 23 -4.88 -24.92 37.55
N VAL A 24 -5.18 -26.16 37.17
CA VAL A 24 -4.42 -26.88 36.17
C VAL A 24 -5.06 -26.64 34.79
N VAL A 25 -4.30 -26.13 33.83
CA VAL A 25 -4.78 -25.98 32.43
C VAL A 25 -5.10 -27.39 31.89
N SER A 26 -6.36 -27.62 31.53
CA SER A 26 -6.85 -28.93 31.06
C SER A 26 -6.90 -29.00 29.54
N THR A 27 -7.26 -27.91 28.88
CA THR A 27 -7.48 -27.88 27.44
C THR A 27 -7.10 -26.52 26.86
N ILE A 28 -6.39 -26.56 25.72
CA ILE A 28 -6.13 -25.42 24.87
C ILE A 28 -6.87 -25.70 23.54
N THR A 29 -7.77 -24.80 23.17
CA THR A 29 -8.46 -24.83 21.88
C THR A 29 -7.81 -23.80 20.98
N GLN A 30 -7.17 -24.26 19.90
CA GLN A 30 -6.53 -23.35 18.93
C GLN A 30 -7.62 -22.55 18.20
N TYR A 31 -7.30 -21.30 17.88
CA TYR A 31 -8.17 -20.47 17.05
C TYR A 31 -8.03 -20.84 15.56
N ASP A 32 -9.08 -20.58 14.81
CA ASP A 32 -9.09 -20.68 13.36
C ASP A 32 -8.87 -19.31 12.71
N THR A 33 -8.33 -19.29 11.47
CA THR A 33 -8.21 -18.09 10.67
C THR A 33 -9.33 -18.02 9.65
N ILE A 34 -10.19 -17.01 9.80
CA ILE A 34 -11.30 -16.71 8.88
C ILE A 34 -10.82 -15.69 7.85
N LYS A 35 -10.88 -16.05 6.56
CA LYS A 35 -10.50 -15.19 5.44
C LYS A 35 -11.72 -14.43 4.92
N LYS A 36 -11.62 -13.08 4.86
CA LYS A 36 -12.59 -12.20 4.19
C LYS A 36 -11.94 -11.58 2.96
N TYR A 37 -12.62 -11.59 1.83
CA TYR A 37 -12.12 -11.00 0.60
C TYR A 37 -12.68 -9.59 0.43
N ASN A 38 -11.80 -8.63 0.07
CA ASN A 38 -12.16 -7.23 -0.10
C ASN A 38 -11.62 -6.71 -1.43
N ASN A 39 -12.52 -6.36 -2.35
CA ASN A 39 -12.15 -5.80 -3.65
C ASN A 39 -11.73 -4.31 -3.61
N LYS A 40 -11.85 -3.66 -2.45
CA LYS A 40 -11.33 -2.30 -2.22
C LYS A 40 -9.92 -2.30 -1.66
N LEU A 41 -9.43 -3.45 -1.18
CA LEU A 41 -8.05 -3.65 -0.77
C LEU A 41 -7.27 -4.20 -1.97
N PRO A 42 -6.10 -3.64 -2.31
CA PRO A 42 -5.30 -4.10 -3.44
C PRO A 42 -4.94 -5.59 -3.38
N SER A 43 -4.92 -6.23 -4.53
CA SER A 43 -4.53 -7.64 -4.62
C SER A 43 -3.08 -7.85 -4.16
N GLY A 44 -2.89 -8.80 -3.24
CA GLY A 44 -1.62 -9.09 -2.59
C GLY A 44 -1.43 -8.40 -1.24
N GLU A 45 -2.33 -7.49 -0.86
CA GLU A 45 -2.36 -6.92 0.49
C GLU A 45 -3.23 -7.76 1.42
N THR A 46 -2.83 -7.82 2.68
CA THR A 46 -3.61 -8.45 3.75
C THR A 46 -3.58 -7.56 4.98
N ARG A 47 -4.64 -7.59 5.78
CA ARG A 47 -4.66 -6.95 7.09
C ARG A 47 -5.45 -7.78 8.10
N VAL A 48 -5.00 -7.79 9.34
CA VAL A 48 -5.69 -8.45 10.45
C VAL A 48 -6.79 -7.51 10.94
N LEU A 49 -8.04 -7.96 10.90
CA LEU A 49 -9.21 -7.26 11.44
C LEU A 49 -9.47 -7.63 12.88
N VAL A 50 -9.25 -8.90 13.23
CA VAL A 50 -9.37 -9.44 14.58
C VAL A 50 -8.18 -10.33 14.83
N GLN A 51 -7.42 -10.04 15.88
CA GLN A 51 -6.31 -10.91 16.30
C GLN A 51 -6.85 -12.18 16.93
N GLY A 52 -6.40 -13.33 16.46
CA GLY A 52 -6.75 -14.62 17.04
C GLY A 52 -6.16 -14.83 18.42
N SER A 53 -6.85 -15.57 19.26
CA SER A 53 -6.31 -16.06 20.52
C SER A 53 -6.91 -17.42 20.88
N ASP A 54 -6.04 -18.32 21.35
CA ASP A 54 -6.47 -19.66 21.80
C ASP A 54 -7.39 -19.58 23.02
N GLY A 55 -8.39 -20.43 23.03
CA GLY A 55 -9.23 -20.67 24.20
C GLY A 55 -8.47 -21.49 25.24
N ILE A 56 -8.69 -21.19 26.52
CA ILE A 56 -8.09 -21.91 27.62
C ILE A 56 -9.17 -22.31 28.60
N LYS A 57 -9.22 -23.59 28.93
CA LYS A 57 -10.03 -24.14 30.00
C LYS A 57 -9.11 -24.70 31.10
N TYR A 58 -9.60 -24.70 32.32
CA TYR A 58 -8.93 -25.27 33.47
C TYR A 58 -9.89 -26.10 34.31
N VAL A 59 -9.35 -27.02 35.09
CA VAL A 59 -10.11 -27.77 36.09
C VAL A 59 -9.89 -27.11 37.43
N ASP A 60 -10.98 -26.76 38.13
CA ASP A 60 -10.92 -26.17 39.47
C ASP A 60 -10.68 -27.26 40.54
N SER A 61 -10.49 -26.83 41.78
CA SER A 61 -10.26 -27.72 42.93
C SER A 61 -11.39 -28.71 43.22
N THR A 62 -12.55 -28.52 42.60
CA THR A 62 -13.72 -29.43 42.71
C THR A 62 -13.82 -30.42 41.56
N GLY A 63 -12.87 -30.39 40.60
CA GLY A 63 -12.83 -31.21 39.42
C GLY A 63 -13.76 -30.72 38.30
N ILE A 64 -14.28 -29.52 38.38
CA ILE A 64 -15.17 -28.95 37.36
C ILE A 64 -14.34 -28.15 36.34
N GLU A 65 -14.52 -28.45 35.02
CA GLU A 65 -13.91 -27.69 33.93
C GLU A 65 -14.59 -26.31 33.82
N LYS A 66 -13.78 -25.28 33.79
CA LYS A 66 -14.20 -23.88 33.62
C LYS A 66 -13.42 -23.21 32.50
N GLU A 67 -14.05 -22.25 31.83
CA GLU A 67 -13.41 -21.45 30.81
C GLU A 67 -12.63 -20.29 31.47
N LEU A 68 -11.30 -20.26 31.22
CA LEU A 68 -10.43 -19.14 31.62
C LEU A 68 -10.41 -18.05 30.58
N ARG A 69 -10.37 -18.44 29.32
CA ARG A 69 -10.38 -17.53 28.17
C ARG A 69 -11.11 -18.21 26.99
N PRO A 70 -12.11 -17.56 26.39
CA PRO A 70 -12.77 -18.09 25.18
C PRO A 70 -11.80 -18.06 23.99
N VAL A 71 -12.01 -18.96 23.03
CA VAL A 71 -11.31 -18.90 21.75
C VAL A 71 -11.82 -17.70 20.96
N VAL A 72 -10.90 -16.93 20.39
CA VAL A 72 -11.23 -15.85 19.45
C VAL A 72 -10.57 -16.18 18.11
N ASN A 73 -11.38 -16.42 17.08
CA ASN A 73 -10.85 -16.69 15.76
C ASN A 73 -10.22 -15.44 15.15
N GLU A 74 -9.06 -15.62 14.52
CA GLU A 74 -8.44 -14.57 13.74
C GLU A 74 -9.31 -14.25 12.52
N ILE A 75 -9.46 -12.96 12.20
CA ILE A 75 -10.10 -12.52 10.96
C ILE A 75 -9.09 -11.72 10.16
N ILE A 76 -8.71 -12.24 9.00
CA ILE A 76 -7.85 -11.54 8.06
C ILE A 76 -8.66 -11.11 6.83
N GLU A 77 -8.37 -9.90 6.35
CA GLU A 77 -8.90 -9.38 5.10
C GLU A 77 -7.84 -9.55 4.01
N ILE A 78 -8.24 -10.15 2.88
CA ILE A 78 -7.38 -10.41 1.72
C ILE A 78 -7.84 -9.51 0.59
N GLY A 79 -6.92 -8.69 0.07
CA GLY A 79 -7.16 -7.83 -1.06
C GLY A 79 -7.37 -8.63 -2.36
N THR A 80 -8.45 -8.30 -3.07
CA THR A 80 -8.77 -8.82 -4.41
C THR A 80 -8.98 -7.70 -5.42
N GLY A 81 -8.75 -6.45 -5.00
CA GLY A 81 -8.84 -5.27 -5.85
C GLY A 81 -7.63 -5.12 -6.78
N PRO A 82 -7.59 -4.04 -7.58
CA PRO A 82 -6.45 -3.74 -8.42
C PRO A 82 -5.16 -3.60 -7.61
N LYS A 83 -4.03 -3.99 -8.19
CA LYS A 83 -2.72 -3.80 -7.56
C LYS A 83 -2.49 -2.32 -7.25
N SER A 84 -1.74 -2.02 -6.19
CA SER A 84 -1.35 -0.66 -5.82
C SER A 84 0.02 -0.26 -6.34
N SER A 85 0.91 -1.21 -6.65
CA SER A 85 2.29 -0.96 -7.07
C SER A 85 2.57 -1.47 -8.46
N TYR A 86 3.23 -0.63 -9.27
CA TYR A 86 3.57 -0.89 -10.67
C TYR A 86 4.98 -0.38 -10.98
N VAL A 87 5.53 -0.88 -12.08
CA VAL A 87 6.72 -0.31 -12.74
C VAL A 87 6.35 0.08 -14.16
N GLY A 88 7.04 1.08 -14.70
CA GLY A 88 6.77 1.53 -16.05
C GLY A 88 7.74 2.63 -16.50
N ASN A 89 7.33 3.35 -17.52
CA ASN A 89 8.07 4.45 -18.09
C ASN A 89 7.42 5.79 -17.70
N THR A 90 8.22 6.84 -17.63
CA THR A 90 7.73 8.22 -17.54
C THR A 90 8.36 9.09 -18.62
N THR A 91 7.62 10.08 -19.08
CA THR A 91 8.07 11.21 -19.91
C THR A 91 7.43 12.48 -19.39
N GLY A 92 7.81 13.62 -19.93
CA GLY A 92 7.13 14.90 -19.70
C GLY A 92 6.57 15.43 -21.01
N TYR A 93 5.48 16.19 -20.92
CA TYR A 93 4.87 16.89 -22.07
C TYR A 93 4.39 18.28 -21.70
N GLY A 94 4.46 19.20 -22.65
CA GLY A 94 3.94 20.55 -22.51
C GLY A 94 2.54 20.71 -23.12
N ALA A 95 1.78 21.67 -22.63
CA ALA A 95 0.48 22.03 -23.17
C ALA A 95 0.52 22.43 -24.67
N ASP A 96 1.70 22.85 -25.14
CA ASP A 96 1.98 23.25 -26.51
C ASP A 96 2.66 22.17 -27.36
N CYS A 97 2.62 20.89 -26.92
CA CYS A 97 3.17 19.78 -27.67
C CYS A 97 2.42 19.59 -29.00
N ILE A 98 3.08 18.96 -30.00
CA ILE A 98 2.48 18.71 -31.30
C ILE A 98 1.22 17.83 -31.13
N GLY A 99 0.06 18.38 -31.49
CA GLY A 99 -1.23 17.70 -31.38
C GLY A 99 -1.89 17.82 -30.00
N CYS A 100 -1.29 18.53 -29.06
CA CYS A 100 -1.91 18.84 -27.77
C CYS A 100 -2.87 20.02 -27.89
N SER A 101 -3.99 19.94 -27.15
CA SER A 101 -4.98 21.02 -27.07
C SER A 101 -4.71 21.97 -25.90
N GLY A 102 -3.82 21.62 -24.99
CA GLY A 102 -3.64 22.30 -23.71
C GLY A 102 -4.77 22.04 -22.70
N VAL A 103 -5.76 21.21 -23.06
CA VAL A 103 -6.91 20.86 -22.22
C VAL A 103 -6.83 19.36 -21.91
N VAL A 104 -6.92 18.99 -20.65
CA VAL A 104 -6.88 17.59 -20.24
C VAL A 104 -8.11 16.80 -20.69
N ALA A 105 -7.97 15.50 -20.90
CA ALA A 105 -9.03 14.65 -21.43
C ALA A 105 -10.13 14.31 -20.42
N CYS A 106 -9.84 14.33 -19.13
CA CYS A 106 -10.79 14.00 -18.07
C CYS A 106 -11.47 15.25 -17.52
N LYS A 107 -12.74 15.11 -17.18
CA LYS A 107 -13.39 16.10 -16.30
C LYS A 107 -12.86 15.96 -14.88
N THR A 108 -12.66 17.08 -14.22
CA THR A 108 -12.37 17.15 -12.79
C THR A 108 -13.56 16.66 -11.96
N ARG A 109 -13.39 16.51 -10.66
CA ARG A 109 -14.48 16.14 -9.74
C ARG A 109 -15.64 17.14 -9.79
N GLU A 110 -15.36 18.43 -10.09
CA GLU A 110 -16.32 19.51 -10.25
C GLU A 110 -17.05 19.49 -11.60
N GLY A 111 -16.67 18.59 -12.50
CA GLY A 111 -17.30 18.41 -13.81
C GLY A 111 -16.72 19.29 -14.94
N ASN A 112 -15.66 20.04 -14.67
CA ASN A 112 -15.00 20.94 -15.62
C ASN A 112 -13.76 20.28 -16.22
N TYR A 113 -13.29 20.80 -17.36
CA TYR A 113 -11.98 20.44 -17.91
C TYR A 113 -10.90 21.40 -17.40
N HIS A 114 -9.74 20.87 -17.05
CA HIS A 114 -8.60 21.64 -16.61
C HIS A 114 -7.77 22.10 -17.83
N HIS A 115 -7.31 23.34 -17.84
CA HIS A 115 -6.52 23.93 -18.92
C HIS A 115 -5.09 24.15 -18.45
N LEU A 116 -4.13 23.38 -18.98
CA LEU A 116 -2.73 23.41 -18.55
C LEU A 116 -2.07 24.80 -18.67
N VAL A 117 -2.46 25.57 -19.70
CA VAL A 117 -1.90 26.93 -19.90
C VAL A 117 -2.47 27.94 -18.87
N ASN A 118 -3.76 27.85 -18.60
CA ASN A 118 -4.46 28.84 -17.77
C ASN A 118 -4.41 28.49 -16.29
N ASP A 119 -4.58 27.20 -15.97
CA ASP A 119 -4.74 26.69 -14.61
C ASP A 119 -3.44 26.06 -14.07
N GLY A 120 -2.43 25.90 -14.97
CA GLY A 120 -1.15 25.28 -14.64
C GLY A 120 -1.18 23.75 -14.66
N PRO A 121 -0.01 23.10 -14.43
CA PRO A 121 0.13 21.65 -14.51
C PRO A 121 -0.17 20.93 -13.20
N TYR A 122 -0.89 21.58 -12.28
CA TYR A 122 -1.29 21.03 -10.98
C TYR A 122 -2.80 21.14 -10.81
N TYR A 123 -3.39 20.12 -10.19
CA TYR A 123 -4.77 20.10 -9.75
C TYR A 123 -4.84 20.09 -8.22
N ASN A 124 -5.80 20.80 -7.64
CA ASN A 124 -5.99 20.82 -6.18
C ASN A 124 -7.01 19.76 -5.77
N ASP A 125 -6.52 18.55 -5.44
CA ASP A 125 -7.37 17.46 -4.96
C ASP A 125 -7.80 17.68 -3.51
N SER A 126 -9.07 17.43 -3.20
CA SER A 126 -9.65 17.68 -1.87
C SER A 126 -9.02 16.84 -0.74
N GLN A 127 -8.40 15.71 -1.06
CA GLN A 127 -7.78 14.79 -0.09
C GLN A 127 -6.26 14.93 -0.07
N TYR A 128 -5.63 15.18 -1.21
CA TYR A 128 -4.18 15.15 -1.39
C TYR A 128 -3.55 16.52 -1.63
N GLY A 129 -4.36 17.59 -1.69
CA GLY A 129 -3.88 18.95 -1.96
C GLY A 129 -3.40 19.12 -3.41
N SER A 130 -2.35 19.91 -3.60
CA SER A 130 -1.78 20.17 -4.93
C SER A 130 -1.04 18.95 -5.47
N VAL A 131 -1.55 18.35 -6.55
CA VAL A 131 -1.01 17.14 -7.19
C VAL A 131 -0.68 17.41 -8.66
N ARG A 132 0.37 16.81 -9.17
CA ARG A 132 0.82 16.98 -10.56
C ARG A 132 -0.11 16.28 -11.53
N ILE A 133 -0.50 16.92 -12.64
CA ILE A 133 -1.32 16.28 -13.67
C ILE A 133 -0.47 15.28 -14.45
N LEU A 134 -1.07 14.11 -14.70
CA LEU A 134 -0.49 13.00 -15.44
C LEU A 134 -1.41 12.62 -16.59
N ALA A 135 -0.81 12.26 -17.72
CA ALA A 135 -1.47 11.51 -18.79
C ALA A 135 -1.16 10.01 -18.65
N SER A 136 -2.16 9.17 -18.91
CA SER A 136 -2.06 7.70 -18.84
C SER A 136 -3.02 7.04 -19.85
N ASP A 137 -2.87 5.73 -20.04
CA ASP A 137 -3.97 4.92 -20.58
C ASP A 137 -5.03 4.72 -19.50
N HIS A 138 -6.25 5.23 -19.73
CA HIS A 138 -7.35 5.15 -18.76
C HIS A 138 -7.86 3.73 -18.51
N ARG A 139 -7.46 2.74 -19.33
CA ARG A 139 -7.69 1.31 -19.06
C ARG A 139 -6.79 0.80 -17.95
N VAL A 140 -5.63 1.43 -17.75
CA VAL A 140 -4.68 1.11 -16.68
C VAL A 140 -4.96 1.95 -15.43
N PHE A 141 -4.96 3.28 -15.59
CA PHE A 141 -5.24 4.22 -14.51
C PHE A 141 -6.41 5.14 -14.90
N PRO A 142 -7.63 4.88 -14.40
CA PRO A 142 -8.80 5.72 -14.67
C PRO A 142 -8.62 7.18 -14.26
N CYS A 143 -9.40 8.08 -14.86
CA CYS A 143 -9.45 9.49 -14.47
C CYS A 143 -9.63 9.66 -12.95
N GLY A 144 -8.87 10.58 -12.34
CA GLY A 144 -8.92 10.84 -10.90
C GLY A 144 -8.03 9.92 -10.05
N THR A 145 -7.35 8.93 -10.65
CA THR A 145 -6.40 8.07 -9.94
C THR A 145 -5.23 8.90 -9.40
N ILE A 146 -4.94 8.76 -8.10
CA ILE A 146 -3.80 9.40 -7.43
C ILE A 146 -2.65 8.40 -7.33
N ILE A 147 -1.47 8.82 -7.77
CA ILE A 147 -0.28 7.97 -7.88
C ILE A 147 0.93 8.70 -7.29
N VAL A 148 1.72 8.03 -6.45
CA VAL A 148 3.10 8.45 -6.17
C VAL A 148 3.96 7.99 -7.34
N VAL A 149 4.66 8.92 -7.96
CA VAL A 149 5.58 8.68 -9.07
C VAL A 149 7.01 8.87 -8.60
N ASP A 150 7.83 7.82 -8.70
CA ASP A 150 9.26 7.83 -8.47
C ASP A 150 9.94 7.45 -9.81
N ASN A 151 10.50 8.43 -10.49
CA ASN A 151 11.21 8.20 -11.76
C ASN A 151 12.72 7.98 -11.57
N GLY A 152 13.20 8.00 -10.31
CA GLY A 152 14.63 7.83 -9.96
C GLY A 152 15.54 8.99 -10.35
N ARG A 153 14.98 10.13 -10.82
CA ARG A 153 15.73 11.32 -11.25
C ARG A 153 15.35 12.58 -10.48
N GLU A 154 14.07 12.74 -10.21
CA GLU A 154 13.50 13.82 -9.40
C GLU A 154 13.03 13.25 -8.07
N GLU A 155 12.74 14.11 -7.09
CA GLU A 155 12.06 13.70 -5.87
C GLU A 155 10.69 13.09 -6.19
N ALA A 156 10.35 11.98 -5.53
CA ALA A 156 9.06 11.34 -5.73
C ALA A 156 7.90 12.29 -5.41
N PHE A 157 6.89 12.32 -6.26
CA PHE A 157 5.79 13.27 -6.16
C PHE A 157 4.42 12.60 -6.32
N LEU A 158 3.38 13.27 -5.82
CA LEU A 158 1.99 12.88 -6.04
C LEU A 158 1.49 13.45 -7.38
N GLY A 159 0.89 12.56 -8.18
CA GLY A 159 0.22 12.94 -9.40
C GLY A 159 -1.22 12.43 -9.46
N ILE A 160 -2.02 13.07 -10.31
CA ILE A 160 -3.40 12.70 -10.62
C ILE A 160 -3.55 12.46 -12.11
N VAL A 161 -4.17 11.37 -12.48
CA VAL A 161 -4.48 11.06 -13.88
C VAL A 161 -5.69 11.87 -14.31
N LEU A 162 -5.44 12.91 -15.12
CA LEU A 162 -6.49 13.74 -15.73
C LEU A 162 -6.39 13.78 -17.24
N ASP A 163 -5.30 13.25 -17.83
CA ASP A 163 -5.08 13.31 -19.26
C ASP A 163 -4.76 11.93 -19.84
N THR A 164 -4.74 11.85 -21.17
CA THR A 164 -4.37 10.64 -21.93
C THR A 164 -3.62 11.03 -23.21
N GLY A 165 -2.81 10.11 -23.71
CA GLY A 165 -2.07 10.29 -24.95
C GLY A 165 -2.03 9.02 -25.80
N ILE A 166 -1.73 9.20 -27.08
CA ILE A 166 -1.67 8.07 -28.02
C ILE A 166 -0.54 7.10 -27.68
N ASP A 167 0.60 7.62 -27.20
CA ASP A 167 1.77 6.81 -26.88
C ASP A 167 1.55 5.94 -25.63
N MET A 168 0.85 6.45 -24.60
CA MET A 168 0.47 5.67 -23.43
C MET A 168 -0.42 4.50 -23.82
N ARG A 169 -1.43 4.76 -24.68
CA ARG A 169 -2.35 3.74 -25.18
C ARG A 169 -1.66 2.69 -26.05
N LYS A 170 -0.77 3.11 -26.97
CA LYS A 170 0.01 2.19 -27.82
C LYS A 170 0.99 1.36 -27.01
N ASN A 171 1.68 1.95 -26.04
CA ASN A 171 2.61 1.22 -25.19
C ASN A 171 1.91 0.10 -24.40
N TRP A 172 0.71 0.38 -23.88
CA TRP A 172 -0.09 -0.64 -23.20
C TRP A 172 -0.61 -1.70 -24.18
N GLU A 173 -1.20 -1.28 -25.30
CA GLU A 173 -1.85 -2.18 -26.25
C GLU A 173 -0.88 -3.13 -26.94
N LEU A 174 0.29 -2.62 -27.36
CA LEU A 174 1.25 -3.39 -28.13
C LEU A 174 2.25 -4.17 -27.28
N TYR A 175 2.58 -3.67 -26.09
CA TYR A 175 3.70 -4.18 -25.29
C TYR A 175 3.32 -4.47 -23.84
N GLY A 176 2.11 -4.14 -23.38
CA GLY A 176 1.73 -4.23 -21.98
C GLY A 176 2.54 -3.30 -21.06
N LEU A 177 3.14 -2.24 -21.62
CA LEU A 177 3.99 -1.31 -20.89
C LEU A 177 3.17 -0.17 -20.32
N ILE A 178 3.31 0.06 -19.02
CA ILE A 178 2.73 1.22 -18.34
C ILE A 178 3.61 2.44 -18.64
N HIS A 179 2.95 3.51 -19.08
CA HIS A 179 3.60 4.77 -19.38
C HIS A 179 2.77 5.92 -18.81
N LEU A 180 3.40 6.75 -17.97
CA LEU A 180 2.85 8.00 -17.47
C LEU A 180 3.59 9.17 -18.12
N ASP A 181 2.84 10.21 -18.48
CA ASP A 181 3.40 11.43 -19.03
C ASP A 181 3.06 12.61 -18.12
N VAL A 182 4.07 13.35 -17.69
CA VAL A 182 3.97 14.38 -16.66
C VAL A 182 3.71 15.73 -17.32
N ALA A 183 2.61 16.40 -16.96
CA ALA A 183 2.19 17.64 -17.59
C ALA A 183 3.08 18.83 -17.21
N PHE A 184 3.34 19.71 -18.17
CA PHE A 184 3.97 21.02 -18.05
C PHE A 184 3.16 22.07 -18.80
N VAL A 185 3.39 23.35 -18.49
CA VAL A 185 2.75 24.45 -19.22
C VAL A 185 3.28 24.53 -20.66
N THR A 186 4.54 24.15 -20.89
CA THR A 186 5.20 24.23 -22.21
C THR A 186 6.26 23.16 -22.36
N GLU A 187 6.44 22.68 -23.60
CA GLU A 187 7.55 21.79 -24.00
C GLU A 187 8.94 22.39 -23.76
N LYS A 188 9.03 23.72 -23.67
CA LYS A 188 10.29 24.44 -23.46
C LYS A 188 10.77 24.41 -22.00
N ASP A 189 9.95 23.90 -21.07
CA ASP A 189 10.37 23.73 -19.68
C ASP A 189 11.52 22.71 -19.62
N PRO A 190 12.71 23.07 -19.11
CA PRO A 190 13.86 22.17 -19.05
C PRO A 190 13.61 20.90 -18.24
N LYS A 191 12.64 20.92 -17.34
CA LYS A 191 12.25 19.75 -16.54
C LYS A 191 11.44 18.70 -17.30
N VAL A 192 10.92 19.02 -18.50
CA VAL A 192 10.24 18.03 -19.36
C VAL A 192 11.15 16.80 -19.58
N TYR A 193 12.43 17.06 -19.89
CA TYR A 193 13.38 15.98 -20.12
C TYR A 193 13.79 15.23 -18.84
N SER A 194 13.81 15.88 -17.68
CA SER A 194 14.14 15.22 -16.41
C SER A 194 13.09 14.21 -15.97
N MET A 195 11.85 14.31 -16.48
CA MET A 195 10.80 13.33 -16.22
C MET A 195 11.03 12.00 -16.93
N THR A 196 11.92 11.93 -17.92
CA THR A 196 12.10 10.71 -18.72
C THR A 196 12.79 9.60 -17.92
N ALA A 197 12.08 8.50 -17.70
CA ALA A 197 12.59 7.24 -17.20
C ALA A 197 12.06 6.10 -18.08
N SER A 198 12.99 5.41 -18.76
CA SER A 198 12.70 4.33 -19.71
C SER A 198 13.04 2.95 -19.12
N HIS A 199 12.81 1.89 -19.89
CA HIS A 199 13.10 0.51 -19.49
C HIS A 199 12.41 0.08 -18.19
N GLN A 200 11.17 0.57 -17.96
CA GLN A 200 10.36 0.27 -16.78
C GLN A 200 11.09 0.60 -15.46
N SER A 201 11.90 1.66 -15.46
CA SER A 201 12.67 2.07 -14.29
C SER A 201 11.91 2.99 -13.33
N ALA A 202 10.77 3.55 -13.75
CA ALA A 202 9.90 4.32 -12.87
C ALA A 202 9.01 3.39 -12.02
N LYS A 203 8.79 3.79 -10.76
CA LYS A 203 7.90 3.11 -9.82
C LYS A 203 6.66 3.94 -9.58
N PHE A 204 5.52 3.27 -9.54
CA PHE A 204 4.21 3.88 -9.34
C PHE A 204 3.51 3.22 -8.16
N GLU A 205 3.02 4.01 -7.21
CA GLU A 205 2.22 3.52 -6.10
C GLU A 205 0.85 4.23 -6.11
N VAL A 206 -0.22 3.48 -6.35
CA VAL A 206 -1.57 4.02 -6.38
C VAL A 206 -2.06 4.27 -4.96
N LYS A 207 -2.43 5.50 -4.66
CA LYS A 207 -3.00 5.93 -3.37
C LYS A 207 -4.52 5.98 -3.39
N ARG A 208 -5.11 6.24 -4.55
CA ARG A 208 -6.55 6.22 -4.78
C ARG A 208 -6.84 5.86 -6.24
N TRP A 209 -7.81 4.99 -6.47
CA TRP A 209 -8.31 4.64 -7.80
C TRP A 209 -9.50 5.51 -8.18
N GLY A 210 -9.35 6.26 -9.27
CA GLY A 210 -10.41 7.11 -9.81
C GLY A 210 -10.90 8.18 -8.82
N TRP A 211 -12.13 8.67 -9.09
CA TRP A 211 -12.80 9.68 -8.25
C TRP A 211 -13.50 9.08 -7.03
#